data_5780b8c8271966451c91c4821629aa5e
#
_entry.id   5780b8c8271966451c91c4821629aa5e
#
_cell.length_a   1.000
_cell.length_b   1.000
_cell.length_c   1.000
_cell.angle_alpha   90.00
_cell.angle_beta   90.00
_cell.angle_gamma   90.00
#
_symmetry.space_group_name_H-M   'P 1'
#
loop_
_entity.id
_entity.type
_entity.pdbx_description
1 polymer ?
#
loop_
_entity_poly.entity_id
_entity_poly.type
_entity_poly.pdbx_seq_one_letter_code
_entity_poly.pdbx_strand_id
1 'polypeptide(L)'
;GEATPCLKHLLALDSCDPIDGATVEWFDNEADLLVRWAELMREMSPHIVTGYNIFGFDYKFMWERADVLGVADAFGDLSQLPTYRTTLPHRRHRSSPEEKLLKPRKPGGAWQCRCDGMHCKLLEKELASAGLGENRLFYMDVPGMVQIDMCKDIMKDHNLSSYKLDDVAS
;
A
#
# COMPACT_ATOMS: atom_id res chain seq x y z
N GLY A 1 -2.45 18.44 -27.95
CA GLY A 1 -2.05 18.63 -26.57
C GLY A 1 -0.73 17.95 -26.35
N GLU A 2 0.27 18.67 -25.85
CA GLU A 2 1.53 18.07 -25.44
C GLU A 2 1.23 17.07 -24.31
N ALA A 3 1.72 15.84 -24.47
CA ALA A 3 1.62 14.84 -23.42
C ALA A 3 2.40 15.32 -22.18
N THR A 4 1.75 15.40 -21.05
CA THR A 4 2.41 15.67 -19.79
C THR A 4 3.52 14.62 -19.59
N PRO A 5 4.76 15.01 -19.27
CA PRO A 5 5.84 14.05 -19.11
C PRO A 5 5.48 13.01 -18.04
N CYS A 6 5.49 11.74 -18.41
CA CYS A 6 5.29 10.64 -17.49
C CYS A 6 6.60 10.42 -16.73
N LEU A 7 6.61 10.70 -15.42
CA LEU A 7 7.73 10.35 -14.55
C LEU A 7 7.72 8.84 -14.32
N LYS A 8 8.85 8.19 -14.57
CA LYS A 8 9.05 6.77 -14.32
C LYS A 8 10.07 6.61 -13.21
N HIS A 9 9.68 5.94 -12.14
CA HIS A 9 10.57 5.55 -11.05
C HIS A 9 10.58 4.03 -10.92
N LEU A 10 11.78 3.48 -10.79
CA LEU A 10 12.01 2.08 -10.49
C LEU A 10 12.81 2.00 -9.18
N LEU A 11 12.24 1.31 -8.20
CA LEU A 11 12.93 0.95 -6.95
C LEU A 11 13.26 -0.54 -7.03
N ALA A 12 14.53 -0.89 -7.01
CA ALA A 12 15.00 -2.26 -7.15
C ALA A 12 15.70 -2.75 -5.87
N LEU A 13 15.52 -4.01 -5.56
CA LEU A 13 16.36 -4.71 -4.58
C LEU A 13 17.58 -5.22 -5.32
N ASP A 14 18.74 -5.08 -4.72
CA ASP A 14 20.04 -5.28 -5.36
C ASP A 14 20.31 -4.31 -6.53
N SER A 15 21.34 -4.57 -7.32
CA SER A 15 21.73 -3.69 -8.42
C SER A 15 20.75 -3.78 -9.60
N CYS A 16 20.53 -2.63 -10.23
CA CYS A 16 19.76 -2.53 -11.47
C CYS A 16 20.49 -1.61 -12.45
N ASP A 17 20.58 -2.04 -13.71
CA ASP A 17 21.13 -1.22 -14.77
C ASP A 17 20.28 0.03 -15.04
N PRO A 18 20.89 1.14 -15.48
CA PRO A 18 20.13 2.33 -15.88
C PRO A 18 19.12 2.02 -16.98
N ILE A 19 17.93 2.62 -16.86
CA ILE A 19 16.84 2.48 -17.84
C ILE A 19 16.55 3.85 -18.43
N ASP A 20 16.58 3.97 -19.75
CA ASP A 20 16.31 5.24 -20.45
C ASP A 20 14.92 5.79 -20.12
N GLY A 21 14.88 7.04 -19.71
CA GLY A 21 13.64 7.74 -19.36
C GLY A 21 13.03 7.30 -18.01
N ALA A 22 13.77 6.59 -17.16
CA ALA A 22 13.36 6.26 -15.81
C ALA A 22 14.41 6.67 -14.77
N THR A 23 13.96 7.08 -13.60
CA THR A 23 14.81 7.22 -12.43
C THR A 23 14.91 5.86 -11.76
N VAL A 24 16.13 5.31 -11.69
CA VAL A 24 16.39 4.01 -11.07
C VAL A 24 17.10 4.25 -9.74
N GLU A 25 16.53 3.73 -8.67
CA GLU A 25 17.13 3.68 -7.34
C GLU A 25 17.22 2.20 -6.92
N TRP A 26 18.35 1.78 -6.36
CA TRP A 26 18.53 0.42 -5.88
C TRP A 26 18.99 0.39 -4.43
N PHE A 27 18.66 -0.69 -3.73
CA PHE A 27 18.83 -0.84 -2.29
C PHE A 27 19.42 -2.21 -1.96
N ASP A 28 20.33 -2.25 -1.01
CA ASP A 28 20.95 -3.50 -0.53
C ASP A 28 19.99 -4.35 0.32
N ASN A 29 18.90 -3.74 0.81
CA ASN A 29 17.91 -4.41 1.64
C ASN A 29 16.49 -3.94 1.36
N GLU A 30 15.54 -4.82 1.62
CA GLU A 30 14.12 -4.59 1.34
C GLU A 30 13.49 -3.54 2.28
N ALA A 31 14.02 -3.37 3.50
CA ALA A 31 13.49 -2.39 4.45
C ALA A 31 13.67 -0.96 3.92
N ASP A 32 14.86 -0.63 3.42
CA ASP A 32 15.15 0.68 2.86
C ASP A 32 14.36 0.92 1.57
N LEU A 33 14.19 -0.09 0.73
CA LEU A 33 13.34 -0.02 -0.47
C LEU A 33 11.89 0.34 -0.11
N LEU A 34 11.31 -0.33 0.89
CA LEU A 34 9.93 -0.06 1.32
C LEU A 34 9.78 1.33 1.95
N VAL A 35 10.76 1.77 2.75
CA VAL A 35 10.76 3.12 3.31
C VAL A 35 10.89 4.15 2.20
N ARG A 36 11.79 3.93 1.23
CA ARG A 36 11.96 4.84 0.09
C ARG A 36 10.70 4.94 -0.77
N TRP A 37 9.98 3.84 -0.96
CA TRP A 37 8.68 3.87 -1.64
C TRP A 37 7.70 4.82 -0.93
N ALA A 38 7.60 4.74 0.40
CA ALA A 38 6.73 5.61 1.18
C ALA A 38 7.17 7.08 1.11
N GLU A 39 8.48 7.35 1.11
CA GLU A 39 9.03 8.69 0.92
C GLU A 39 8.68 9.25 -0.47
N LEU A 40 8.85 8.44 -1.52
CA LEU A 40 8.50 8.82 -2.88
C LEU A 40 7.01 9.16 -3.01
N MET A 41 6.14 8.38 -2.38
CA MET A 41 4.72 8.65 -2.34
C MET A 41 4.40 10.00 -1.65
N ARG A 42 5.13 10.35 -0.57
CA ARG A 42 4.99 11.66 0.08
C ARG A 42 5.51 12.80 -0.78
N GLU A 43 6.67 12.62 -1.42
CA GLU A 43 7.28 13.60 -2.32
C GLU A 43 6.38 13.92 -3.51
N MET A 44 5.85 12.89 -4.15
CA MET A 44 4.95 13.02 -5.30
C MET A 44 3.56 13.51 -4.91
N SER A 45 3.13 13.24 -3.68
CA SER A 45 1.84 13.64 -3.15
C SER A 45 0.66 13.39 -4.09
N PRO A 46 0.47 12.16 -4.62
CA PRO A 46 -0.56 11.89 -5.61
C PRO A 46 -1.95 11.98 -4.98
N HIS A 47 -2.87 12.68 -5.65
CA HIS A 47 -4.28 12.70 -5.25
C HIS A 47 -5.00 11.38 -5.58
N ILE A 48 -4.55 10.69 -6.63
CA ILE A 48 -5.10 9.42 -7.07
C ILE A 48 -3.96 8.43 -7.24
N VAL A 49 -4.13 7.24 -6.65
CA VAL A 49 -3.26 6.09 -6.88
C VAL A 49 -4.10 5.00 -7.52
N THR A 50 -3.62 4.46 -8.61
CA THR A 50 -4.27 3.36 -9.30
C THR A 50 -3.28 2.25 -9.62
N GLY A 51 -3.80 1.05 -9.78
CA GLY A 51 -3.05 -0.11 -10.22
C GLY A 51 -3.99 -1.27 -10.50
N TYR A 52 -3.43 -2.40 -10.87
CA TYR A 52 -4.19 -3.59 -11.20
C TYR A 52 -4.10 -4.62 -10.07
N ASN A 53 -5.22 -4.98 -9.48
CA ASN A 53 -5.36 -5.92 -8.35
C ASN A 53 -4.59 -5.49 -7.08
N ILE A 54 -4.36 -4.20 -6.92
CA ILE A 54 -3.61 -3.65 -5.77
C ILE A 54 -4.29 -3.93 -4.42
N PHE A 55 -5.62 -4.02 -4.41
CA PHE A 55 -6.39 -4.37 -3.21
C PHE A 55 -6.40 -5.88 -2.92
N GLY A 56 -6.13 -6.71 -3.94
CA GLY A 56 -6.07 -8.15 -3.76
C GLY A 56 -4.69 -8.65 -3.33
N PHE A 57 -3.62 -7.96 -3.71
CA PHE A 57 -2.26 -8.46 -3.54
C PHE A 57 -1.27 -7.41 -3.02
N ASP A 58 -1.01 -6.33 -3.76
CA ASP A 58 0.17 -5.47 -3.55
C ASP A 58 0.21 -4.81 -2.18
N TYR A 59 -0.86 -4.18 -1.75
CA TYR A 59 -0.89 -3.49 -0.46
C TYR A 59 -0.73 -4.43 0.72
N LYS A 60 -1.37 -5.60 0.65
CA LYS A 60 -1.23 -6.63 1.67
C LYS A 60 0.21 -7.13 1.73
N PHE A 61 0.78 -7.46 0.57
CA PHE A 61 2.14 -7.98 0.49
C PHE A 61 3.16 -6.98 1.03
N MET A 62 3.14 -5.74 0.55
CA MET A 62 4.07 -4.70 1.02
C MET A 62 3.93 -4.43 2.51
N TRP A 63 2.70 -4.40 3.03
CA TRP A 63 2.46 -4.20 4.46
C TRP A 63 2.99 -5.34 5.31
N GLU A 64 2.72 -6.59 4.92
CA GLU A 64 3.23 -7.78 5.61
C GLU A 64 4.76 -7.79 5.63
N ARG A 65 5.40 -7.41 4.52
CA ARG A 65 6.86 -7.29 4.46
C ARG A 65 7.37 -6.19 5.38
N ALA A 66 6.79 -5.00 5.33
CA ALA A 66 7.15 -3.89 6.20
C ALA A 66 7.03 -4.25 7.70
N ASP A 67 5.99 -4.99 8.05
CA ASP A 67 5.77 -5.44 9.44
C ASP A 67 6.83 -6.49 9.88
N VAL A 68 7.16 -7.46 9.02
CA VAL A 68 8.20 -8.46 9.28
C VAL A 68 9.56 -7.80 9.44
N LEU A 69 9.87 -6.80 8.62
CA LEU A 69 11.13 -6.07 8.63
C LEU A 69 11.20 -5.00 9.74
N GLY A 70 10.11 -4.75 10.45
CA GLY A 70 10.04 -3.78 11.54
C GLY A 70 9.96 -2.31 11.09
N VAL A 71 9.67 -2.05 9.81
CA VAL A 71 9.57 -0.71 9.21
C VAL A 71 8.13 -0.28 8.91
N ALA A 72 7.13 -0.99 9.43
CA ALA A 72 5.72 -0.71 9.16
C ALA A 72 5.30 0.73 9.52
N ASP A 73 5.89 1.31 10.56
CA ASP A 73 5.60 2.68 10.97
C ASP A 73 6.09 3.70 9.93
N ALA A 74 7.31 3.54 9.43
CA ALA A 74 7.88 4.39 8.39
C ALA A 74 7.19 4.19 7.03
N PHE A 75 6.90 2.93 6.69
CA PHE A 75 6.15 2.56 5.48
C PHE A 75 4.72 3.11 5.49
N GLY A 76 4.03 3.11 6.65
CA GLY A 76 2.67 3.61 6.81
C GLY A 76 2.57 5.13 6.93
N ASP A 77 3.67 5.88 6.95
CA ASP A 77 3.65 7.35 7.02
C ASP A 77 3.42 7.99 5.65
N LEU A 78 2.23 7.76 5.08
CA LEU A 78 1.83 8.21 3.75
C LEU A 78 0.92 9.44 3.75
N SER A 79 0.49 9.93 4.93
CA SER A 79 -0.47 11.03 5.02
C SER A 79 0.04 12.31 4.36
N GLN A 80 -0.77 12.86 3.47
CA GLN A 80 -0.50 14.13 2.78
C GLN A 80 -1.04 15.34 3.54
N LEU A 81 -1.84 15.12 4.59
CA LEU A 81 -2.45 16.18 5.37
C LEU A 81 -1.59 16.51 6.61
N PRO A 82 -0.92 17.68 6.66
CA PRO A 82 -0.08 18.08 7.79
C PRO A 82 -0.83 18.11 9.12
N THR A 83 -2.10 18.52 9.08
CA THR A 83 -2.98 18.60 10.25
C THR A 83 -3.40 17.23 10.79
N TYR A 84 -3.38 16.19 9.98
CA TYR A 84 -3.73 14.84 10.41
C TYR A 84 -2.64 14.22 11.28
N ARG A 85 -1.40 14.66 11.13
CA ARG A 85 -0.27 14.26 11.99
C ARG A 85 -0.34 14.85 13.38
N THR A 86 -1.03 15.99 13.56
CA THR A 86 -0.95 16.79 14.80
C THR A 86 -2.23 16.80 15.65
N THR A 87 -3.39 16.37 15.13
CA THR A 87 -4.68 16.64 15.79
C THR A 87 -5.48 15.42 16.25
N LEU A 88 -5.08 14.19 15.90
CA LEU A 88 -5.77 13.02 16.44
C LEU A 88 -5.27 12.74 17.86
N PRO A 89 -6.18 12.76 18.86
CA PRO A 89 -5.80 12.41 20.23
C PRO A 89 -5.33 10.97 20.26
N HIS A 90 -4.08 10.78 20.68
CA HIS A 90 -3.50 9.48 20.97
C HIS A 90 -4.43 8.69 21.91
N ARG A 91 -5.15 7.73 21.41
CA ARG A 91 -5.60 6.64 22.26
C ARG A 91 -4.37 5.79 22.56
N ARG A 92 -3.68 6.15 23.65
CA ARG A 92 -2.58 5.34 24.18
C ARG A 92 -3.10 3.92 24.40
N HIS A 93 -2.70 3.00 23.54
CA HIS A 93 -2.75 1.59 23.89
C HIS A 93 -1.78 1.40 25.08
N ARG A 94 -2.34 1.19 26.25
CA ARG A 94 -1.61 0.89 27.49
C ARG A 94 -1.11 -0.56 27.42
N SER A 95 -0.17 -0.85 26.58
CA SER A 95 0.60 -2.09 26.66
C SER A 95 2.07 -1.72 26.75
N SER A 96 2.74 -2.30 27.76
CA SER A 96 4.18 -2.11 27.95
C SER A 96 4.96 -2.62 26.73
N PRO A 97 6.17 -2.11 26.47
CA PRO A 97 7.02 -2.59 25.38
C PRO A 97 7.25 -4.11 25.39
N GLU A 98 7.27 -4.71 26.57
CA GLU A 98 7.48 -6.16 26.76
C GLU A 98 6.24 -7.00 26.43
N GLU A 99 5.03 -6.47 26.63
CA GLU A 99 3.79 -7.18 26.29
C GLU A 99 3.53 -7.23 24.78
N LYS A 100 4.13 -6.32 24.01
CA LYS A 100 4.04 -6.27 22.55
C LYS A 100 4.84 -7.38 21.86
N LEU A 101 5.85 -7.93 22.52
CA LEU A 101 6.73 -8.99 21.99
C LEU A 101 6.19 -10.41 22.19
N LEU A 102 5.25 -10.63 23.10
CA LEU A 102 4.90 -11.96 23.62
C LEU A 102 3.53 -12.52 23.17
N LYS A 103 2.72 -11.77 22.44
CA LYS A 103 1.41 -12.30 21.99
C LYS A 103 1.50 -12.86 20.58
N PRO A 104 1.30 -14.20 20.41
CA PRO A 104 1.18 -14.79 19.08
C PRO A 104 -0.06 -14.21 18.39
N ARG A 105 0.10 -13.81 17.13
CA ARG A 105 -1.00 -13.30 16.29
C ARG A 105 -2.04 -14.40 16.09
N LYS A 106 -3.30 -14.10 16.36
CA LYS A 106 -4.40 -14.99 15.99
C LYS A 106 -4.55 -14.97 14.46
N PRO A 107 -4.65 -16.12 13.80
CA PRO A 107 -5.00 -16.18 12.38
C PRO A 107 -6.37 -15.50 12.18
N GLY A 108 -6.47 -14.57 11.24
CA GLY A 108 -7.72 -13.86 10.92
C GLY A 108 -8.02 -12.60 11.73
N GLY A 109 -7.09 -12.11 12.55
CA GLY A 109 -7.21 -10.80 13.22
C GLY A 109 -6.91 -9.65 12.24
N ALA A 110 -7.72 -8.60 12.28
CA ALA A 110 -7.42 -7.36 11.57
C ALA A 110 -6.00 -6.87 11.88
N TRP A 111 -5.25 -6.52 10.85
CA TRP A 111 -3.90 -6.01 10.97
C TRP A 111 -3.94 -4.68 11.76
N GLN A 112 -3.48 -4.70 12.99
CA GLN A 112 -3.35 -3.49 13.78
C GLN A 112 -1.91 -3.01 13.67
N CYS A 113 -1.75 -1.83 13.07
CA CYS A 113 -0.48 -1.11 13.11
C CYS A 113 -0.03 -0.95 14.58
N ARG A 114 1.26 -1.15 14.85
CA ARG A 114 1.87 -0.90 16.17
C ARG A 114 2.09 0.59 16.45
N CYS A 115 1.75 1.42 15.49
CA CYS A 115 1.95 2.87 15.55
C CYS A 115 0.96 3.55 16.49
N ASP A 116 1.37 4.65 17.07
CA ASP A 116 0.63 5.48 18.04
C ASP A 116 -0.55 6.28 17.43
N GLY A 117 -1.12 5.81 16.33
CA GLY A 117 -2.33 6.38 15.73
C GLY A 117 -2.09 7.47 14.70
N MET A 118 -0.83 7.74 14.31
CA MET A 118 -0.48 8.78 13.33
C MET A 118 -0.20 8.26 11.92
N HIS A 119 -0.17 6.94 11.70
CA HIS A 119 0.17 6.34 10.42
C HIS A 119 -1.04 5.73 9.73
N CYS A 120 -0.96 5.62 8.42
CA CYS A 120 -1.94 4.91 7.62
C CYS A 120 -2.04 3.46 8.09
N LYS A 121 -3.23 2.88 7.94
CA LYS A 121 -3.50 1.50 8.33
C LYS A 121 -3.86 0.69 7.11
N LEU A 122 -3.44 -0.57 7.11
CA LEU A 122 -4.01 -1.54 6.21
C LEU A 122 -5.39 -1.96 6.75
N LEU A 123 -6.42 -1.70 5.98
CA LEU A 123 -7.79 -2.10 6.27
C LEU A 123 -8.16 -3.31 5.43
N GLU A 124 -8.87 -4.25 6.03
CA GLU A 124 -9.47 -5.39 5.37
C GLU A 124 -10.97 -5.16 5.25
N LYS A 125 -11.52 -5.34 4.05
CA LYS A 125 -12.95 -5.27 3.79
C LYS A 125 -13.39 -6.50 3.00
N GLU A 126 -14.37 -7.19 3.53
CA GLU A 126 -15.05 -8.26 2.82
C GLU A 126 -16.19 -7.68 1.98
N LEU A 127 -16.16 -7.96 0.68
CA LEU A 127 -17.23 -7.62 -0.25
C LEU A 127 -17.78 -8.90 -0.82
N ALA A 128 -19.07 -9.16 -0.54
CA ALA A 128 -19.84 -10.21 -1.19
C ALA A 128 -20.84 -9.57 -2.15
N SER A 129 -20.79 -9.92 -3.42
CA SER A 129 -21.75 -9.49 -4.42
C SER A 129 -22.09 -10.64 -5.36
N ALA A 130 -23.32 -10.64 -5.90
CA ALA A 130 -23.78 -11.66 -6.82
C ALA A 130 -22.93 -11.75 -8.10
N GLY A 131 -22.29 -10.64 -8.52
CA GLY A 131 -21.49 -10.59 -9.74
C GLY A 131 -19.99 -10.82 -9.51
N LEU A 132 -19.46 -10.49 -8.33
CA LEU A 132 -18.03 -10.56 -8.03
C LEU A 132 -17.66 -11.66 -7.03
N GLY A 133 -18.66 -12.40 -6.49
CA GLY A 133 -18.46 -13.40 -5.43
C GLY A 133 -17.98 -12.78 -4.11
N GLU A 134 -17.38 -13.61 -3.27
CA GLU A 134 -16.73 -13.17 -2.04
C GLU A 134 -15.31 -12.70 -2.34
N ASN A 135 -15.00 -11.44 -2.02
CA ASN A 135 -13.69 -10.85 -2.21
C ASN A 135 -13.20 -10.22 -0.91
N ARG A 136 -11.94 -10.44 -0.58
CA ARG A 136 -11.24 -9.73 0.48
C ARG A 136 -10.37 -8.66 -0.15
N LEU A 137 -10.60 -7.42 0.23
CA LEU A 137 -9.87 -6.27 -0.26
C LEU A 137 -9.01 -5.70 0.87
N PHE A 138 -7.75 -5.42 0.55
CA PHE A 138 -6.81 -4.79 1.45
C PHE A 138 -6.43 -3.43 0.88
N TYR A 139 -6.70 -2.36 1.61
CA TYR A 139 -6.38 -1.01 1.18
C TYR A 139 -5.79 -0.21 2.32
N MET A 140 -5.02 0.79 1.99
CA MET A 140 -4.42 1.69 2.96
C MET A 140 -5.36 2.86 3.22
N ASP A 141 -5.62 3.17 4.50
CA ASP A 141 -6.37 4.37 4.88
C ASP A 141 -5.45 5.57 4.86
N VAL A 142 -5.37 6.24 3.71
CA VAL A 142 -4.49 7.40 3.49
C VAL A 142 -5.34 8.65 3.29
N PRO A 143 -5.44 9.53 4.30
CA PRO A 143 -6.18 10.77 4.16
C PRO A 143 -5.60 11.65 3.04
N GLY A 144 -6.49 12.12 2.16
CA GLY A 144 -6.12 12.97 1.02
C GLY A 144 -5.79 12.21 -0.27
N MET A 145 -5.86 10.86 -0.27
CA MET A 145 -5.55 10.04 -1.43
C MET A 145 -6.74 9.15 -1.79
N VAL A 146 -7.13 9.16 -3.05
CA VAL A 146 -8.11 8.21 -3.63
C VAL A 146 -7.36 7.03 -4.23
N GLN A 147 -7.81 5.81 -3.93
CA GLN A 147 -7.21 4.58 -4.43
C GLN A 147 -8.21 3.86 -5.33
N ILE A 148 -7.77 3.46 -6.51
CA ILE A 148 -8.61 2.80 -7.52
C ILE A 148 -7.93 1.49 -7.95
N ASP A 149 -8.64 0.38 -7.79
CA ASP A 149 -8.19 -0.92 -8.29
C ASP A 149 -8.85 -1.22 -9.64
N MET A 150 -8.08 -1.06 -10.72
CA MET A 150 -8.56 -1.26 -12.08
C MET A 150 -9.08 -2.68 -12.34
N CYS A 151 -8.55 -3.70 -11.67
CA CYS A 151 -9.05 -5.07 -11.80
C CYS A 151 -10.51 -5.18 -11.38
N LYS A 152 -10.89 -4.53 -10.27
CA LYS A 152 -12.26 -4.56 -9.76
C LYS A 152 -13.21 -3.73 -10.60
N ASP A 153 -12.73 -2.65 -11.17
CA ASP A 153 -13.49 -1.80 -12.08
C ASP A 153 -13.80 -2.53 -13.39
N ILE A 154 -12.79 -3.16 -13.99
CA ILE A 154 -12.96 -3.97 -15.19
C ILE A 154 -13.89 -5.17 -14.95
N MET A 155 -13.75 -5.86 -13.83
CA MET A 155 -14.66 -6.97 -13.47
C MET A 155 -16.12 -6.55 -13.37
N LYS A 156 -16.38 -5.31 -12.97
CA LYS A 156 -17.73 -4.76 -12.84
C LYS A 156 -18.36 -4.46 -14.19
N ASP A 157 -17.58 -3.91 -15.11
CA ASP A 157 -18.08 -3.36 -16.36
C ASP A 157 -17.92 -4.32 -17.56
N HIS A 158 -17.03 -5.32 -17.44
CA HIS A 158 -16.72 -6.27 -18.51
C HIS A 158 -16.82 -7.71 -18.04
N ASN A 159 -17.52 -8.54 -18.81
CA ASN A 159 -17.60 -9.98 -18.56
C ASN A 159 -16.57 -10.71 -19.44
N LEU A 160 -15.36 -10.88 -18.91
CA LEU A 160 -14.23 -11.51 -19.59
C LEU A 160 -14.07 -12.97 -19.13
N SER A 161 -13.47 -13.79 -19.99
CA SER A 161 -13.14 -15.19 -19.68
C SER A 161 -12.00 -15.30 -18.66
N SER A 162 -11.13 -14.29 -18.56
CA SER A 162 -10.02 -14.19 -17.62
C SER A 162 -9.79 -12.73 -17.27
N TYR A 163 -9.38 -12.51 -16.02
CA TYR A 163 -9.00 -11.19 -15.50
C TYR A 163 -7.52 -11.14 -15.09
N LYS A 164 -6.67 -11.96 -15.70
CA LYS A 164 -5.23 -11.79 -15.58
C LYS A 164 -4.80 -10.54 -16.35
N LEU A 165 -3.78 -9.85 -15.84
CA LEU A 165 -3.33 -8.60 -16.44
C LEU A 165 -3.00 -8.75 -17.93
N ASP A 166 -2.32 -9.81 -18.32
CA ASP A 166 -1.95 -10.09 -19.72
C ASP A 166 -3.17 -10.28 -20.63
N ASP A 167 -4.22 -10.94 -20.10
CA ASP A 167 -5.46 -11.20 -20.89
C ASP A 167 -6.32 -9.92 -21.03
N VAL A 168 -6.20 -9.00 -20.07
CA VAL A 168 -6.96 -7.73 -20.07
C VAL A 168 -6.24 -6.66 -20.88
N ALA A 169 -4.91 -6.71 -20.96
CA ALA A 169 -4.08 -5.72 -21.66
C ALA A 169 -3.88 -6.03 -23.14
N SER A 170 -4.33 -7.19 -23.63
CA SER A 170 -4.27 -7.60 -25.03
C SER A 170 -5.56 -7.24 -25.77
#